data_666f9565ec9438c171c5b3959d61d772
#
_entry.id   666f9565ec9438c171c5b3959d61d772
#
_cell.length_a   1.000
_cell.length_b   1.000
_cell.length_c   1.000
_cell.angle_alpha   90.00
_cell.angle_beta   90.00
_cell.angle_gamma   90.00
#
_symmetry.space_group_name_H-M   'P 1'
#
loop_
_entity.id
_entity.type
_entity.pdbx_description
1 polymer ?
#
loop_
_entity_poly.entity_id
_entity_poly.type
_entity_poly.pdbx_seq_one_letter_code
_entity_poly.pdbx_strand_id
1 'polypeptide(L)'
;MKHSQNRTFMDIQKIKSNEFKVFCRSSNKNYFTRVRKMPLHDLLFTMINRKGLTLALELRNYMKIAHPGTSISKPGYLKQRMKLNPDAFLELYKYHNRNFYADSSFLTYKDHLILAADGSALNIPTIAETLELYGSTSRKTTKPQAQIGLGCIYDVMNRMILESDCNRV
;
A
#
# COMPACT_ATOMS: atom_id res chain seq x y z
N MET A 1 -11.45 21.22 -5.23
CA MET A 1 -11.36 20.81 -3.80
C MET A 1 -12.50 19.88 -3.38
N LYS A 2 -13.79 20.16 -3.64
CA LYS A 2 -14.91 19.28 -3.21
C LYS A 2 -14.82 17.84 -3.75
N HIS A 3 -14.45 17.63 -5.00
CA HIS A 3 -14.34 16.27 -5.60
C HIS A 3 -13.23 15.41 -4.96
N SER A 4 -12.07 15.99 -4.63
CA SER A 4 -10.99 15.26 -3.95
C SER A 4 -11.40 14.82 -2.54
N GLN A 5 -12.10 15.68 -1.79
CA GLN A 5 -12.60 15.34 -0.45
C GLN A 5 -13.63 14.20 -0.49
N ASN A 6 -14.50 14.19 -1.50
CA ASN A 6 -15.50 13.14 -1.66
C ASN A 6 -14.85 11.78 -1.97
N ARG A 7 -13.82 11.74 -2.82
CA ARG A 7 -13.08 10.51 -3.16
C ARG A 7 -12.36 9.93 -1.94
N THR A 8 -11.62 10.76 -1.20
CA THR A 8 -10.97 10.33 0.05
C THR A 8 -11.98 9.79 1.06
N PHE A 9 -13.16 10.41 1.15
CA PHE A 9 -14.24 9.91 2.00
C PHE A 9 -14.73 8.51 1.54
N MET A 10 -14.90 8.28 0.23
CA MET A 10 -15.29 6.98 -0.31
C MET A 10 -14.25 5.91 0.00
N ASP A 11 -12.95 6.21 -0.13
CA ASP A 11 -11.86 5.29 0.22
C ASP A 11 -11.89 4.92 1.71
N ILE A 12 -12.11 5.90 2.58
CA ILE A 12 -12.25 5.67 4.03
C ILE A 12 -13.48 4.79 4.33
N GLN A 13 -14.60 5.01 3.66
CA GLN A 13 -15.80 4.18 3.81
C GLN A 13 -15.55 2.74 3.34
N LYS A 14 -14.85 2.54 2.20
CA LYS A 14 -14.44 1.21 1.74
C LYS A 14 -13.58 0.51 2.79
N ILE A 15 -12.55 1.18 3.31
CA ILE A 15 -11.65 0.63 4.35
C ILE A 15 -12.42 0.20 5.61
N LYS A 16 -13.46 0.93 5.98
CA LYS A 16 -14.28 0.65 7.17
C LYS A 16 -15.40 -0.36 6.92
N SER A 17 -15.67 -0.74 5.67
CA SER A 17 -16.77 -1.65 5.33
C SER A 17 -16.52 -3.07 5.85
N ASN A 18 -17.60 -3.78 6.19
CA ASN A 18 -17.52 -5.18 6.63
C ASN A 18 -17.07 -6.11 5.49
N GLU A 19 -17.51 -5.85 4.27
CA GLU A 19 -17.11 -6.58 3.08
C GLU A 19 -15.59 -6.54 2.89
N PHE A 20 -15.02 -5.34 2.89
CA PHE A 20 -13.57 -5.15 2.76
C PHE A 20 -12.80 -5.77 3.93
N LYS A 21 -13.35 -5.68 5.16
CA LYS A 21 -12.77 -6.33 6.33
C LYS A 21 -12.68 -7.85 6.18
N VAL A 22 -13.67 -8.49 5.56
CA VAL A 22 -13.64 -9.94 5.27
C VAL A 22 -12.58 -10.25 4.24
N PHE A 23 -12.49 -9.47 3.17
CA PHE A 23 -11.50 -9.58 2.11
C PHE A 23 -10.05 -9.44 2.62
N CYS A 24 -9.83 -8.54 3.60
CA CYS A 24 -8.52 -8.30 4.20
C CYS A 24 -7.97 -9.44 5.06
N ARG A 25 -8.73 -10.50 5.33
CA ARG A 25 -8.26 -11.64 6.10
C ARG A 25 -7.39 -12.55 5.24
N SER A 26 -6.21 -12.91 5.73
CA SER A 26 -5.36 -13.87 5.03
C SER A 26 -5.94 -15.30 5.15
N SER A 27 -5.36 -16.15 5.98
CA SER A 27 -5.69 -17.59 6.03
C SER A 27 -6.82 -17.94 7.01
N ASN A 28 -7.25 -17.02 7.90
CA ASN A 28 -8.18 -17.35 8.97
C ASN A 28 -9.38 -16.39 9.04
N LYS A 29 -10.59 -16.93 8.90
CA LYS A 29 -11.85 -16.19 8.96
C LYS A 29 -12.08 -15.39 10.25
N ASN A 30 -11.40 -15.73 11.33
CA ASN A 30 -11.50 -15.06 12.62
C ASN A 30 -10.56 -13.85 12.77
N TYR A 31 -9.72 -13.56 11.77
CA TYR A 31 -8.85 -12.39 11.80
C TYR A 31 -9.70 -11.10 11.76
N PHE A 32 -9.27 -10.10 12.50
CA PHE A 32 -9.90 -8.79 12.62
C PHE A 32 -11.36 -8.80 13.13
N THR A 33 -11.82 -9.89 13.74
CA THR A 33 -13.21 -9.96 14.31
C THR A 33 -13.32 -9.25 15.65
N ARG A 34 -12.27 -9.25 16.46
CA ARG A 34 -12.27 -8.63 17.79
C ARG A 34 -11.71 -7.21 17.73
N VAL A 35 -12.32 -6.31 18.53
CA VAL A 35 -11.75 -4.98 18.76
C VAL A 35 -10.45 -5.13 19.56
N ARG A 36 -9.35 -4.63 19.00
CA ARG A 36 -8.02 -4.67 19.59
C ARG A 36 -7.40 -3.27 19.52
N LYS A 37 -6.26 -3.08 20.20
CA LYS A 37 -5.48 -1.81 20.17
C LYS A 37 -5.10 -1.34 18.76
N MET A 38 -5.02 -2.25 17.79
CA MET A 38 -4.77 -1.96 16.38
C MET A 38 -5.86 -2.64 15.56
N PRO A 39 -7.00 -2.01 15.33
CA PRO A 39 -8.02 -2.49 14.40
C PRO A 39 -7.53 -2.42 12.95
N LEU A 40 -8.24 -3.10 12.03
CA LEU A 40 -7.81 -3.22 10.63
C LEU A 40 -7.59 -1.87 9.94
N HIS A 41 -8.51 -0.93 10.10
CA HIS A 41 -8.40 0.38 9.45
C HIS A 41 -7.16 1.16 9.93
N ASP A 42 -6.81 1.09 11.21
CA ASP A 42 -5.60 1.71 11.75
C ASP A 42 -4.34 1.04 11.22
N LEU A 43 -4.37 -0.30 11.11
CA LEU A 43 -3.28 -1.05 10.49
C LEU A 43 -3.03 -0.57 9.06
N LEU A 44 -4.08 -0.45 8.25
CA LEU A 44 -3.98 0.03 6.87
C LEU A 44 -3.51 1.48 6.81
N PHE A 45 -4.09 2.37 7.61
CA PHE A 45 -3.67 3.77 7.65
C PHE A 45 -2.21 3.94 8.08
N THR A 46 -1.71 3.16 9.04
CA THR A 46 -0.29 3.21 9.41
C THR A 46 0.63 2.70 8.30
N MET A 47 0.17 1.79 7.45
CA MET A 47 0.95 1.29 6.31
C MET A 47 0.96 2.27 5.14
N ILE A 48 -0.19 2.89 4.83
CA ILE A 48 -0.34 3.83 3.72
C ILE A 48 0.35 5.17 4.03
N ASN A 49 0.25 5.67 5.27
CA ASN A 49 0.77 7.00 5.66
C ASN A 49 2.20 6.98 6.22
N ARG A 50 3.01 6.01 5.86
CA ARG A 50 4.41 5.95 6.29
C ARG A 50 5.22 7.15 5.78
N LYS A 51 6.02 7.73 6.68
CA LYS A 51 6.85 8.91 6.41
C LYS A 51 8.35 8.60 6.33
N GLY A 52 8.71 7.31 6.20
CA GLY A 52 10.11 6.89 6.13
C GLY A 52 10.85 6.86 7.47
N LEU A 53 10.14 7.02 8.58
CA LEU A 53 10.71 6.90 9.92
C LEU A 53 10.86 5.42 10.33
N THR A 54 11.54 5.17 11.48
CA THR A 54 11.55 3.83 12.06
C THR A 54 10.14 3.40 12.44
N LEU A 55 9.84 2.11 12.33
CA LEU A 55 8.50 1.60 12.64
C LEU A 55 8.01 1.98 14.04
N ALA A 56 8.91 2.00 15.03
CA ALA A 56 8.55 2.40 16.39
C ALA A 56 8.09 3.86 16.48
N LEU A 57 8.76 4.76 15.76
CA LEU A 57 8.39 6.18 15.70
C LEU A 57 7.07 6.39 14.92
N GLU A 58 6.90 5.70 13.81
CA GLU A 58 5.65 5.74 13.03
C GLU A 58 4.46 5.34 13.91
N LEU A 59 4.56 4.21 14.60
CA LEU A 59 3.51 3.72 15.48
C LEU A 59 3.23 4.67 16.65
N ARG A 60 4.28 5.20 17.29
CA ARG A 60 4.11 6.17 18.37
C ARG A 60 3.40 7.44 17.89
N ASN A 61 3.82 7.98 16.76
CA ASN A 61 3.22 9.19 16.20
C ASN A 61 1.76 8.96 15.79
N TYR A 62 1.47 7.84 15.15
CA TYR A 62 0.11 7.47 14.77
C TYR A 62 -0.79 7.30 16.01
N MET A 63 -0.37 6.50 16.99
CA MET A 63 -1.16 6.22 18.18
C MET A 63 -1.41 7.47 19.04
N LYS A 64 -0.45 8.39 19.08
CA LYS A 64 -0.60 9.68 19.79
C LYS A 64 -1.78 10.49 19.25
N ILE A 65 -2.02 10.43 17.93
CA ILE A 65 -3.09 11.17 17.25
C ILE A 65 -4.40 10.38 17.24
N ALA A 66 -4.35 9.11 16.84
CA ALA A 66 -5.54 8.30 16.62
C ALA A 66 -6.13 7.72 17.92
N HIS A 67 -5.29 7.39 18.90
CA HIS A 67 -5.67 6.76 20.17
C HIS A 67 -4.83 7.30 21.34
N PRO A 68 -5.08 8.56 21.77
CA PRO A 68 -4.34 9.15 22.89
C PRO A 68 -4.37 8.24 24.13
N GLY A 69 -3.24 8.09 24.79
CA GLY A 69 -3.11 7.23 25.98
C GLY A 69 -2.95 5.73 25.68
N THR A 70 -3.05 5.31 24.42
CA THR A 70 -2.86 3.90 24.03
C THR A 70 -1.53 3.73 23.27
N SER A 71 -0.88 2.60 23.47
CA SER A 71 0.34 2.24 22.75
C SER A 71 0.28 0.82 22.21
N ILE A 72 1.00 0.59 21.12
CA ILE A 72 1.21 -0.74 20.55
C ILE A 72 2.70 -1.00 20.40
N SER A 73 3.14 -2.20 20.77
CA SER A 73 4.52 -2.61 20.56
C SER A 73 4.79 -3.01 19.11
N LYS A 74 6.04 -2.86 18.65
CA LYS A 74 6.46 -3.34 17.33
C LYS A 74 6.08 -4.81 17.06
N PRO A 75 6.36 -5.78 17.98
CA PRO A 75 5.91 -7.16 17.79
C PRO A 75 4.40 -7.30 17.69
N GLY A 76 3.64 -6.58 18.50
CA GLY A 76 2.17 -6.58 18.45
C GLY A 76 1.63 -6.10 17.10
N TYR A 77 2.19 -5.03 16.57
CA TYR A 77 1.88 -4.54 15.22
C TYR A 77 2.22 -5.55 14.14
N LEU A 78 3.43 -6.11 14.15
CA LEU A 78 3.87 -7.09 13.15
C LEU A 78 2.97 -8.34 13.15
N LYS A 79 2.56 -8.83 14.34
CA LYS A 79 1.58 -9.93 14.47
C LYS A 79 0.22 -9.58 13.85
N GLN A 80 -0.23 -8.33 13.92
CA GLN A 80 -1.46 -7.91 13.23
C GLN A 80 -1.25 -7.84 11.72
N ARG A 81 -0.12 -7.30 11.25
CA ARG A 81 0.21 -7.20 9.83
C ARG A 81 0.24 -8.57 9.14
N MET A 82 0.77 -9.61 9.79
CA MET A 82 0.80 -10.99 9.25
C MET A 82 -0.59 -11.59 9.00
N LYS A 83 -1.64 -11.02 9.57
CA LYS A 83 -3.04 -11.47 9.35
C LYS A 83 -3.69 -10.84 8.13
N LEU A 84 -3.04 -9.82 7.58
CA LEU A 84 -3.56 -9.08 6.45
C LEU A 84 -3.28 -9.83 5.14
N ASN A 85 -4.31 -9.96 4.31
CA ASN A 85 -4.16 -10.36 2.92
C ASN A 85 -3.50 -9.19 2.16
N PRO A 86 -2.33 -9.39 1.52
CA PRO A 86 -1.66 -8.33 0.74
C PRO A 86 -2.53 -7.76 -0.38
N ASP A 87 -3.40 -8.56 -0.98
CA ASP A 87 -4.29 -8.15 -2.07
C ASP A 87 -5.25 -7.02 -1.66
N ALA A 88 -5.40 -6.77 -0.35
CA ALA A 88 -6.16 -5.64 0.17
C ALA A 88 -5.68 -4.29 -0.40
N PHE A 89 -4.38 -4.14 -0.61
CA PHE A 89 -3.81 -2.91 -1.19
C PHE A 89 -4.13 -2.81 -2.68
N LEU A 90 -4.08 -3.91 -3.41
CA LEU A 90 -4.45 -3.96 -4.82
C LEU A 90 -5.95 -3.64 -5.00
N GLU A 91 -6.81 -4.17 -4.13
CA GLU A 91 -8.25 -3.87 -4.16
C GLU A 91 -8.53 -2.39 -3.85
N LEU A 92 -7.86 -1.81 -2.84
CA LEU A 92 -7.98 -0.38 -2.54
C LEU A 92 -7.49 0.49 -3.70
N TYR A 93 -6.37 0.14 -4.29
CA TYR A 93 -5.82 0.83 -5.44
C TYR A 93 -6.79 0.81 -6.64
N LYS A 94 -7.33 -0.36 -7.00
CA LYS A 94 -8.31 -0.49 -8.06
C LYS A 94 -9.60 0.28 -7.77
N TYR A 95 -10.05 0.25 -6.52
CA TYR A 95 -11.23 0.99 -6.07
C TYR A 95 -11.01 2.50 -6.18
N HIS A 96 -9.87 3.00 -5.71
CA HIS A 96 -9.49 4.42 -5.78
C HIS A 96 -9.44 4.91 -7.23
N ASN A 97 -8.72 4.20 -8.11
CA ASN A 97 -8.60 4.55 -9.52
C ASN A 97 -9.95 4.55 -10.23
N ARG A 98 -10.76 3.52 -10.02
CA ARG A 98 -12.12 3.46 -10.61
C ARG A 98 -12.97 4.65 -10.21
N ASN A 99 -12.98 5.02 -8.93
CA ASN A 99 -13.73 6.18 -8.45
C ASN A 99 -13.14 7.51 -8.94
N PHE A 100 -11.83 7.56 -9.13
CA PHE A 100 -11.17 8.75 -9.68
C PHE A 100 -11.60 9.02 -11.13
N TYR A 101 -11.70 8.00 -11.97
CA TYR A 101 -12.05 8.13 -13.37
C TYR A 101 -13.54 7.91 -13.66
N ALA A 102 -14.38 7.70 -12.63
CA ALA A 102 -15.82 7.48 -12.81
C ALA A 102 -16.59 8.74 -13.22
N ASP A 103 -16.08 9.90 -12.91
CA ASP A 103 -16.62 11.18 -13.33
C ASP A 103 -15.65 11.88 -14.29
N SER A 104 -16.16 12.79 -15.10
CA SER A 104 -15.38 13.55 -16.09
C SER A 104 -14.55 14.68 -15.46
N SER A 105 -14.27 14.63 -14.16
CA SER A 105 -13.54 15.69 -13.46
C SER A 105 -12.01 15.54 -13.47
N PHE A 106 -11.48 14.50 -14.13
CA PHE A 106 -10.05 14.34 -14.33
C PHE A 106 -9.54 15.23 -15.49
N LEU A 107 -8.25 15.57 -15.41
CA LEU A 107 -7.61 16.45 -16.37
C LEU A 107 -7.20 15.70 -17.64
N THR A 108 -7.43 16.32 -18.79
CA THR A 108 -6.98 15.83 -20.10
C THR A 108 -6.23 16.94 -20.84
N TYR A 109 -5.41 16.56 -21.79
CA TYR A 109 -4.81 17.47 -22.75
C TYR A 109 -5.33 17.16 -24.15
N LYS A 110 -6.08 18.08 -24.75
CA LYS A 110 -6.75 17.87 -26.06
C LYS A 110 -7.56 16.55 -26.08
N ASP A 111 -8.36 16.31 -25.03
CA ASP A 111 -9.19 15.13 -24.81
C ASP A 111 -8.43 13.80 -24.65
N HIS A 112 -7.11 13.84 -24.41
CA HIS A 112 -6.27 12.68 -24.18
C HIS A 112 -5.69 12.67 -22.76
N LEU A 113 -5.56 11.48 -22.17
CA LEU A 113 -4.72 11.28 -21.00
C LEU A 113 -3.25 11.26 -21.42
N ILE A 114 -2.41 11.96 -20.67
CA ILE A 114 -0.96 11.95 -20.89
C ILE A 114 -0.34 10.94 -19.93
N LEU A 115 0.11 9.83 -20.47
CA LEU A 115 0.68 8.73 -19.70
C LEU A 115 2.21 8.71 -19.83
N ALA A 116 2.88 8.46 -18.71
CA ALA A 116 4.30 8.13 -18.66
C ALA A 116 4.46 6.69 -18.18
N ALA A 117 5.39 5.95 -18.77
CA ALA A 117 5.80 4.62 -18.31
C ALA A 117 7.25 4.67 -17.87
N ASP A 118 7.54 4.12 -16.70
CA ASP A 118 8.89 4.05 -16.16
C ASP A 118 9.11 2.76 -15.38
N GLY A 119 10.37 2.37 -15.24
CA GLY A 119 10.81 1.20 -14.51
C GLY A 119 11.89 1.53 -13.51
N SER A 120 11.80 0.91 -12.34
CA SER A 120 12.80 1.05 -11.27
C SER A 120 13.17 -0.31 -10.71
N ALA A 121 14.36 -0.42 -10.11
CA ALA A 121 14.76 -1.60 -9.37
C ALA A 121 14.76 -1.29 -7.86
N LEU A 122 14.09 -2.12 -7.08
CA LEU A 122 14.04 -2.00 -5.63
C LEU A 122 14.89 -3.08 -4.98
N ASN A 123 15.75 -2.68 -4.05
CA ASN A 123 16.48 -3.61 -3.20
C ASN A 123 15.51 -4.26 -2.20
N ILE A 124 15.51 -5.57 -2.17
CA ILE A 124 14.73 -6.36 -1.22
C ILE A 124 15.65 -7.17 -0.30
N PRO A 125 15.17 -7.68 0.84
CA PRO A 125 15.99 -8.53 1.70
C PRO A 125 16.60 -9.69 0.91
N THR A 126 17.92 -9.85 1.00
CA THR A 126 18.66 -10.88 0.26
C THR A 126 18.66 -12.17 1.06
N ILE A 127 17.71 -13.04 0.75
CA ILE A 127 17.58 -14.40 1.27
C ILE A 127 17.46 -15.38 0.08
N ALA A 128 17.61 -16.67 0.31
CA ALA A 128 17.61 -17.66 -0.76
C ALA A 128 16.34 -17.57 -1.63
N GLU A 129 15.17 -17.46 -1.01
CA GLU A 129 13.88 -17.40 -1.69
C GLU A 129 13.74 -16.14 -2.57
N THR A 130 14.23 -14.99 -2.10
CA THR A 130 14.13 -13.74 -2.89
C THR A 130 15.12 -13.72 -4.05
N LEU A 131 16.30 -14.31 -3.90
CA LEU A 131 17.26 -14.49 -5.00
C LEU A 131 16.72 -15.43 -6.06
N GLU A 132 16.08 -16.51 -5.67
CA GLU A 132 15.46 -17.47 -6.59
C GLU A 132 14.29 -16.86 -7.37
N LEU A 133 13.39 -16.17 -6.68
CA LEU A 133 12.18 -15.60 -7.28
C LEU A 133 12.46 -14.38 -8.17
N TYR A 134 13.30 -13.47 -7.71
CA TYR A 134 13.45 -12.16 -8.35
C TYR A 134 14.81 -11.93 -9.01
N GLY A 135 15.81 -12.75 -8.68
CA GLY A 135 17.16 -12.59 -9.18
C GLY A 135 17.98 -11.59 -8.39
N SER A 136 19.13 -11.26 -8.93
CA SER A 136 20.02 -10.25 -8.34
C SER A 136 20.74 -9.48 -9.43
N THR A 137 21.03 -8.22 -9.15
CA THR A 137 22.06 -7.51 -9.89
C THR A 137 23.37 -7.60 -9.12
N SER A 138 24.36 -8.26 -9.68
CA SER A 138 25.72 -8.22 -9.14
C SER A 138 26.64 -7.50 -10.13
N ARG A 139 27.30 -6.47 -9.64
CA ARG A 139 28.54 -6.03 -10.31
C ARG A 139 29.65 -6.97 -9.87
N LYS A 140 30.64 -7.23 -10.75
CA LYS A 140 31.76 -8.18 -10.55
C LYS A 140 32.50 -8.06 -9.20
N THR A 141 32.33 -6.96 -8.47
CA THR A 141 33.03 -6.61 -7.22
C THR A 141 32.17 -6.56 -5.98
N THR A 142 30.83 -6.77 -6.07
CA THR A 142 29.91 -6.65 -4.92
C THR A 142 29.16 -7.94 -4.69
N LYS A 143 28.80 -8.21 -3.42
CA LYS A 143 27.93 -9.34 -3.07
C LYS A 143 26.59 -9.20 -3.81
N PRO A 144 26.00 -10.32 -4.29
CA PRO A 144 24.70 -10.28 -4.93
C PRO A 144 23.66 -9.65 -4.00
N GLN A 145 22.90 -8.71 -4.52
CA GLN A 145 21.79 -8.05 -3.83
C GLN A 145 20.50 -8.43 -4.52
N ALA A 146 19.55 -9.03 -3.79
CA ALA A 146 18.24 -9.35 -4.35
C ALA A 146 17.51 -8.06 -4.72
N GLN A 147 16.96 -8.04 -5.94
CA GLN A 147 16.23 -6.89 -6.48
C GLN A 147 14.94 -7.35 -7.15
N ILE A 148 13.94 -6.47 -7.14
CA ILE A 148 12.69 -6.64 -7.86
C ILE A 148 12.54 -5.47 -8.82
N GLY A 149 12.23 -5.77 -10.08
CA GLY A 149 11.84 -4.75 -11.05
C GLY A 149 10.44 -4.24 -10.74
N LEU A 150 10.26 -2.93 -10.71
CA LEU A 150 8.97 -2.26 -10.54
C LEU A 150 8.65 -1.47 -11.79
N GLY A 151 7.66 -1.89 -12.56
CA GLY A 151 7.08 -1.13 -13.68
C GLY A 151 5.90 -0.29 -13.21
N CYS A 152 5.72 0.87 -13.82
CA CYS A 152 4.64 1.80 -13.46
C CYS A 152 4.13 2.54 -14.70
N ILE A 153 2.81 2.64 -14.86
CA ILE A 153 2.14 3.55 -15.79
C ILE A 153 1.50 4.66 -14.96
N TYR A 154 1.84 5.90 -15.28
CA TYR A 154 1.49 7.08 -14.52
C TYR A 154 0.75 8.10 -15.38
N ASP A 155 -0.43 8.55 -14.91
CA ASP A 155 -1.14 9.69 -15.49
C ASP A 155 -0.50 10.99 -14.98
N VAL A 156 0.19 11.68 -15.89
CA VAL A 156 1.00 12.86 -15.59
C VAL A 156 0.15 14.03 -15.13
N MET A 157 -1.00 14.23 -15.77
CA MET A 157 -1.90 15.37 -15.49
C MET A 157 -2.60 15.21 -14.14
N ASN A 158 -3.04 14.02 -13.84
CA ASN A 158 -3.82 13.71 -12.63
C ASN A 158 -2.98 13.18 -11.48
N ARG A 159 -1.70 12.91 -11.69
CA ARG A 159 -0.76 12.37 -10.70
C ARG A 159 -1.24 11.04 -10.10
N MET A 160 -1.75 10.17 -10.98
CA MET A 160 -2.28 8.87 -10.59
C MET A 160 -1.44 7.75 -11.18
N ILE A 161 -1.13 6.75 -10.38
CA ILE A 161 -0.59 5.49 -10.88
C ILE A 161 -1.76 4.70 -11.44
N LEU A 162 -1.73 4.29 -12.70
CA LEU A 162 -2.78 3.51 -13.35
C LEU A 162 -2.52 2.03 -13.31
N GLU A 163 -1.26 1.65 -13.39
CA GLU A 163 -0.82 0.26 -13.36
C GLU A 163 0.57 0.18 -12.74
N SER A 164 0.80 -0.87 -11.99
CA SER A 164 2.12 -1.19 -11.49
C SER A 164 2.29 -2.70 -11.44
N ASP A 165 3.44 -3.18 -11.85
CA ASP A 165 3.82 -4.58 -11.81
C ASP A 165 5.17 -4.78 -11.14
N CYS A 166 5.40 -6.00 -10.69
CA CYS A 166 6.64 -6.39 -10.05
C CYS A 166 7.22 -7.59 -10.82
N ASN A 167 8.39 -7.40 -11.41
CA ASN A 167 9.01 -8.39 -12.28
C ASN A 167 10.38 -8.83 -11.77
N ARG A 168 10.86 -9.95 -12.29
CA ARG A 168 12.24 -10.37 -12.10
C ARG A 168 13.17 -9.37 -12.81
N VAL A 169 14.31 -9.04 -12.17
CA VAL A 169 15.35 -8.16 -12.72
C VAL A 169 16.25 -8.94 -13.66
#